data_6e3f452b4a4167f4ac1ce67cb64bbfa0
#
_entry.id   6e3f452b4a4167f4ac1ce67cb64bbfa0
#
_cell.length_a   1.000
_cell.length_b   1.000
_cell.length_c   1.000
_cell.angle_alpha   90.00
_cell.angle_beta   90.00
_cell.angle_gamma   90.00
#
_symmetry.space_group_name_H-M   'P 1'
#
loop_
_entity.id
_entity.type
_entity.pdbx_description
1 polymer ?
#
loop_
_entity_poly.entity_id
_entity_poly.type
_entity_poly.pdbx_seq_one_letter_code
_entity_poly.pdbx_strand_id
1 'polypeptide(L)'
;MSEGQRGLPSYKDLENAVFDGTAAIHCLTHERDHLRDRMELQERELVSLRATNEDLRRQLVAIGESYMKFAASCISQLETISQVMQDVENRKNAPLDRCAAS
;
A
#
# COMPACT_ATOMS: atom_id res chain seq x y z
N MET A 1 22.97 59.38 -38.90
CA MET A 1 22.16 58.25 -38.51
C MET A 1 20.84 58.74 -37.99
N SER A 2 19.81 58.27 -38.56
CA SER A 2 18.50 58.67 -38.12
C SER A 2 18.09 57.99 -36.83
N GLU A 3 17.42 58.74 -35.95
CA GLU A 3 16.92 58.20 -34.70
C GLU A 3 15.87 57.11 -34.90
N GLY A 4 15.24 57.03 -36.07
CA GLY A 4 14.25 56.00 -36.39
C GLY A 4 14.78 54.57 -36.46
N GLN A 5 16.11 54.39 -36.61
CA GLN A 5 16.70 53.07 -36.60
C GLN A 5 16.96 52.50 -35.22
N ARG A 6 16.89 53.35 -34.16
CA ARG A 6 17.09 52.92 -32.78
C ARG A 6 15.93 52.19 -32.19
N GLY A 7 14.71 52.44 -32.67
CA GLY A 7 13.50 51.81 -32.17
C GLY A 7 13.07 50.56 -32.92
N LEU A 8 13.70 50.28 -34.06
CA LEU A 8 13.35 49.14 -34.91
C LEU A 8 14.51 48.15 -34.98
N PRO A 9 14.29 46.90 -34.65
CA PRO A 9 15.32 45.87 -34.80
C PRO A 9 15.64 45.66 -36.27
N SER A 10 16.88 45.28 -36.58
CA SER A 10 17.26 44.90 -37.92
C SER A 10 16.57 43.61 -38.33
N TYR A 11 16.51 43.37 -39.65
CA TYR A 11 15.99 42.11 -40.19
C TYR A 11 16.69 40.90 -39.57
N LYS A 12 18.01 40.98 -39.42
CA LYS A 12 18.81 39.91 -38.83
C LYS A 12 18.50 39.71 -37.36
N ASP A 13 18.25 40.78 -36.61
CA ASP A 13 17.85 40.70 -35.20
C ASP A 13 16.51 40.01 -35.07
N LEU A 14 15.55 40.35 -35.95
CA LEU A 14 14.24 39.66 -35.96
C LEU A 14 14.37 38.21 -36.34
N GLU A 15 15.21 37.90 -37.33
CA GLU A 15 15.46 36.51 -37.72
C GLU A 15 16.08 35.70 -36.58
N ASN A 16 17.05 36.24 -35.86
CA ASN A 16 17.67 35.62 -34.72
C ASN A 16 16.67 35.43 -33.56
N ALA A 17 15.81 36.42 -33.31
CA ALA A 17 14.79 36.34 -32.29
C ALA A 17 13.76 35.23 -32.59
N VAL A 18 13.37 35.09 -33.86
CA VAL A 18 12.45 34.01 -34.27
C VAL A 18 13.14 32.66 -34.13
N PHE A 19 14.39 32.56 -34.53
CA PHE A 19 15.15 31.33 -34.41
C PHE A 19 15.32 30.90 -32.93
N ASP A 20 15.69 31.83 -32.06
CA ASP A 20 15.83 31.58 -30.61
C ASP A 20 14.50 31.20 -29.99
N GLY A 21 13.43 31.89 -30.37
CA GLY A 21 12.09 31.58 -29.90
C GLY A 21 11.63 30.19 -30.33
N THR A 22 11.90 29.82 -31.56
CA THR A 22 11.57 28.49 -32.08
C THR A 22 12.36 27.41 -31.36
N ALA A 23 13.65 27.64 -31.12
CA ALA A 23 14.49 26.72 -30.38
C ALA A 23 14.00 26.56 -28.92
N ALA A 24 13.62 27.67 -28.27
CA ALA A 24 13.08 27.65 -26.93
C ALA A 24 11.75 26.86 -26.84
N ILE A 25 10.86 27.09 -27.82
CA ILE A 25 9.58 26.36 -27.90
C ILE A 25 9.85 24.87 -28.12
N HIS A 26 10.79 24.51 -28.92
CA HIS A 26 11.17 23.13 -29.20
C HIS A 26 11.71 22.45 -27.92
N CYS A 27 12.59 23.11 -27.19
CA CYS A 27 13.11 22.63 -25.91
C CYS A 27 12.00 22.45 -24.86
N LEU A 28 11.13 23.44 -24.73
CA LEU A 28 10.02 23.39 -23.76
C LEU A 28 9.02 22.30 -24.12
N THR A 29 8.74 22.10 -25.38
CA THR A 29 7.86 21.02 -25.85
C THR A 29 8.46 19.65 -25.54
N HIS A 30 9.75 19.49 -25.78
CA HIS A 30 10.45 18.24 -25.47
C HIS A 30 10.47 17.98 -23.97
N GLU A 31 10.73 18.99 -23.16
CA GLU A 31 10.69 18.90 -21.70
C GLU A 31 9.30 18.55 -21.18
N ARG A 32 8.28 19.19 -21.73
CA ARG A 32 6.87 18.91 -21.39
C ARG A 32 6.53 17.47 -21.70
N ASP A 33 6.90 16.95 -22.85
CA ASP A 33 6.59 15.60 -23.27
C ASP A 33 7.32 14.58 -22.38
N HIS A 34 8.56 14.86 -22.03
CA HIS A 34 9.33 14.05 -21.11
C HIS A 34 8.69 13.99 -19.72
N LEU A 35 8.26 15.13 -19.19
CA LEU A 35 7.57 15.20 -17.90
C LEU A 35 6.21 14.48 -17.93
N ARG A 36 5.49 14.59 -19.05
CA ARG A 36 4.22 13.89 -19.24
C ARG A 36 4.43 12.37 -19.20
N ASP A 37 5.44 11.88 -19.91
CA ASP A 37 5.76 10.45 -19.93
C ASP A 37 6.12 9.94 -18.53
N ARG A 38 6.88 10.73 -17.78
CA ARG A 38 7.22 10.40 -16.39
C ARG A 38 6.00 10.38 -15.50
N MET A 39 5.09 11.32 -15.66
CA MET A 39 3.83 11.36 -14.90
C MET A 39 2.97 10.12 -15.18
N GLU A 40 2.85 9.74 -16.45
CA GLU A 40 2.09 8.55 -16.84
C GLU A 40 2.70 7.28 -16.24
N LEU A 41 4.02 7.18 -16.23
CA LEU A 41 4.73 6.06 -15.62
C LEU A 41 4.49 6.02 -14.11
N GLN A 42 4.58 7.15 -13.44
CA GLN A 42 4.32 7.25 -12.01
C GLN A 42 2.88 6.92 -11.66
N GLU A 43 1.92 7.33 -12.47
CA GLU A 43 0.50 6.98 -12.27
C GLU A 43 0.28 5.47 -12.38
N ARG A 44 0.91 4.81 -13.33
CA ARG A 44 0.85 3.35 -13.46
C ARG A 44 1.46 2.66 -12.24
N GLU A 45 2.59 3.16 -11.77
CA GLU A 45 3.25 2.65 -10.57
C GLU A 45 2.35 2.81 -9.33
N LEU A 46 1.70 3.97 -9.19
CA LEU A 46 0.76 4.21 -8.09
C LEU A 46 -0.43 3.26 -8.13
N VAL A 47 -1.01 3.04 -9.30
CA VAL A 47 -2.12 2.09 -9.47
C VAL A 47 -1.68 0.68 -9.09
N SER A 48 -0.49 0.27 -9.55
CA SER A 48 0.07 -1.05 -9.22
C SER A 48 0.33 -1.19 -7.72
N LEU A 49 0.93 -0.18 -7.09
CA LEU A 49 1.20 -0.19 -5.65
C LEU A 49 -0.08 -0.20 -4.82
N ARG A 50 -1.11 0.51 -5.23
CA ARG A 50 -2.41 0.50 -4.55
C ARG A 50 -3.06 -0.87 -4.62
N ALA A 51 -3.02 -1.51 -5.78
CA ALA A 51 -3.54 -2.86 -5.96
C ALA A 51 -2.81 -3.86 -5.07
N THR A 52 -1.47 -3.80 -5.05
CA THR A 52 -0.63 -4.64 -4.19
C THR A 52 -0.93 -4.39 -2.72
N ASN A 53 -1.09 -3.13 -2.33
CA ASN A 53 -1.38 -2.76 -0.95
C ASN A 53 -2.74 -3.31 -0.50
N GLU A 54 -3.78 -3.22 -1.35
CA GLU A 54 -5.08 -3.82 -1.06
C GLU A 54 -5.00 -5.33 -0.90
N ASP A 55 -4.26 -5.99 -1.79
CA ASP A 55 -4.07 -7.44 -1.73
C ASP A 55 -3.37 -7.85 -0.43
N LEU A 56 -2.30 -7.15 -0.06
CA LEU A 56 -1.58 -7.39 1.19
C LEU A 56 -2.47 -7.16 2.41
N ARG A 57 -3.33 -6.15 2.39
CA ARG A 57 -4.28 -5.90 3.47
C ARG A 57 -5.28 -7.04 3.61
N ARG A 58 -5.80 -7.55 2.51
CA ARG A 58 -6.69 -8.72 2.50
C ARG A 58 -5.99 -9.95 3.06
N GLN A 59 -4.76 -10.18 2.67
CA GLN A 59 -3.96 -11.29 3.18
C GLN A 59 -3.73 -11.16 4.69
N LEU A 60 -3.42 -9.97 5.19
CA LEU A 60 -3.25 -9.72 6.62
C LEU A 60 -4.53 -9.98 7.40
N VAL A 61 -5.67 -9.55 6.88
CA VAL A 61 -6.98 -9.81 7.50
C VAL A 61 -7.24 -11.32 7.55
N ALA A 62 -7.00 -12.02 6.45
CA ALA A 62 -7.21 -13.47 6.38
C ALA A 62 -6.31 -14.23 7.36
N ILE A 63 -5.04 -13.82 7.46
CA ILE A 63 -4.09 -14.40 8.43
C ILE A 63 -4.56 -14.12 9.86
N GLY A 64 -4.99 -12.89 10.14
CA GLY A 64 -5.52 -12.52 11.45
C GLY A 64 -6.73 -13.34 11.85
N GLU A 65 -7.68 -13.53 10.94
CA GLU A 65 -8.87 -14.37 11.18
C GLU A 65 -8.50 -15.82 11.42
N SER A 66 -7.58 -16.35 10.63
CA SER A 66 -7.07 -17.71 10.79
C SER A 66 -6.40 -17.89 12.16
N TYR A 67 -5.61 -16.90 12.56
CA TYR A 67 -4.94 -16.90 13.86
C TYR A 67 -5.94 -16.85 15.01
N MET A 68 -6.98 -16.05 14.89
CA MET A 68 -8.04 -15.96 15.89
C MET A 68 -8.81 -17.28 16.03
N LYS A 69 -9.11 -17.95 14.92
CA LYS A 69 -9.75 -19.26 14.94
C LYS A 69 -8.87 -20.31 15.62
N PHE A 70 -7.57 -20.27 15.31
CA PHE A 70 -6.60 -21.17 15.93
C PHE A 70 -6.54 -20.93 17.47
N ALA A 71 -6.44 -19.68 17.89
CA ALA A 71 -6.43 -19.32 19.30
C ALA A 71 -7.70 -19.77 20.02
N ALA A 72 -8.86 -19.54 19.42
CA ALA A 72 -10.13 -19.98 19.95
C ALA A 72 -10.20 -21.51 20.08
N SER A 73 -9.70 -22.23 19.09
CA SER A 73 -9.61 -23.69 19.11
C SER A 73 -8.69 -24.18 20.26
N CYS A 74 -7.53 -23.54 20.44
CA CYS A 74 -6.62 -23.86 21.54
C CYS A 74 -7.26 -23.62 22.90
N ILE A 75 -7.97 -22.52 23.07
CA ILE A 75 -8.67 -22.19 24.31
C ILE A 75 -9.75 -23.24 24.61
N SER A 76 -10.52 -23.61 23.58
CA SER A 76 -11.57 -24.64 23.72
C SER A 76 -10.97 -26.00 24.11
N GLN A 77 -9.85 -26.39 23.55
CA GLN A 77 -9.15 -27.62 23.91
C GLN A 77 -8.63 -27.59 25.34
N LEU A 78 -8.08 -26.45 25.77
CA LEU A 78 -7.61 -26.27 27.14
C LEU A 78 -8.76 -26.35 28.14
N GLU A 79 -9.91 -25.77 27.85
CA GLU A 79 -11.10 -25.86 28.64
C GLU A 79 -11.59 -27.31 28.77
N THR A 80 -11.60 -28.06 27.68
CA THR A 80 -11.96 -29.47 27.67
C THR A 80 -11.02 -30.30 28.53
N ILE A 81 -9.71 -30.09 28.40
CA ILE A 81 -8.70 -30.77 29.21
C ILE A 81 -8.89 -30.44 30.69
N SER A 82 -9.13 -29.19 31.04
CA SER A 82 -9.37 -28.75 32.38
C SER A 82 -10.60 -29.43 32.97
N GLN A 83 -11.68 -29.53 32.18
CA GLN A 83 -12.92 -30.19 32.61
C GLN A 83 -12.70 -31.68 32.83
N VAL A 84 -11.97 -32.35 31.93
CA VAL A 84 -11.64 -33.78 32.09
C VAL A 84 -10.80 -34.01 33.33
N MET A 85 -9.82 -33.18 33.60
CA MET A 85 -9.00 -33.28 34.80
C MET A 85 -9.83 -33.11 36.07
N GLN A 86 -10.77 -32.17 36.07
CA GLN A 86 -11.65 -31.93 37.18
C GLN A 86 -12.59 -33.12 37.41
N ASP A 87 -13.13 -33.70 36.36
CA ASP A 87 -13.98 -34.90 36.43
C ASP A 87 -13.21 -36.09 36.97
N VAL A 88 -11.97 -36.29 36.57
CA VAL A 88 -11.10 -37.35 37.07
C VAL A 88 -10.85 -37.16 38.57
N GLU A 89 -10.59 -35.95 39.00
CA GLU A 89 -10.37 -35.65 40.42
C GLU A 89 -11.64 -35.87 41.24
N ASN A 90 -12.79 -35.47 40.72
CA ASN A 90 -14.07 -35.73 41.35
C ASN A 90 -14.36 -37.22 41.47
N ARG A 91 -14.00 -38.03 40.49
CA ARG A 91 -14.14 -39.48 40.52
C ARG A 91 -13.22 -40.14 41.56
N LYS A 92 -12.02 -39.59 41.76
CA LYS A 92 -11.13 -40.05 42.81
C LYS A 92 -11.75 -39.91 44.22
N ASN A 93 -12.50 -38.86 44.44
CA ASN A 93 -13.12 -38.58 45.73
C ASN A 93 -14.45 -39.30 45.90
N ALA A 94 -15.20 -39.54 44.83
CA ALA A 94 -16.52 -40.19 44.87
C ALA A 94 -16.49 -41.66 45.33
N PRO A 95 -15.54 -42.52 44.93
CA PRO A 95 -15.52 -43.93 45.38
C PRO A 95 -15.37 -44.13 46.87
N LEU A 96 -14.66 -43.24 47.56
CA LEU A 96 -14.49 -43.31 49.02
C LEU A 96 -15.79 -43.07 49.72
N ASP A 97 -16.59 -42.13 49.26
CA ASP A 97 -17.90 -41.85 49.84
C ASP A 97 -18.90 -42.99 49.61
N ARG A 98 -18.83 -43.62 48.40
CA ARG A 98 -19.66 -44.79 48.09
C ARG A 98 -19.30 -45.99 48.90
N CYS A 99 -18.03 -46.23 49.14
CA CYS A 99 -17.60 -47.34 50.02
C CYS A 99 -17.96 -47.09 51.45
N ALA A 100 -17.93 -45.84 51.88
CA ALA A 100 -18.35 -45.50 53.26
C ALA A 100 -19.86 -45.60 53.49
N ALA A 101 -20.65 -45.37 52.42
CA ALA A 101 -22.11 -45.43 52.47
C ALA A 101 -22.69 -46.84 52.39
N SER A 102 -21.93 -47.79 51.94
CA SER A 102 -22.32 -49.17 51.81
C SER A 102 -21.82 -50.00 53.00
#